data_6604657c4be370bc98ea048347c4ac88
#
_entry.id   6604657c4be370bc98ea048347c4ac88
#
_cell.length_a   1.000
_cell.length_b   1.000
_cell.length_c   1.000
_cell.angle_alpha   90.00
_cell.angle_beta   90.00
_cell.angle_gamma   90.00
#
_symmetry.space_group_name_H-M   'P 1'
#
loop_
_entity.id
_entity.type
_entity.pdbx_description
1 polymer ?
#
loop_
_entity_poly.entity_id
_entity_poly.type
_entity_poly.pdbx_seq_one_letter_code
_entity_poly.pdbx_strand_id
1 'polypeptide(L)'
;MNINDMFEVPEEFNDTKKFTSGFDFINENEGVLDLSELDLEVDIANIDKYPNEQYALLRKNGLGTSDSSIILGVNPYTSKNDLIAEKCRNYLTEEELEVGTKSAVRKGRELEPLIIHKHYQVMGRRIIKPVDMYRHKDYPFIKFNFDGVIDKLYNEDGTYQYIPDEIKVVTIYGMKHYQPKKATFSEFTGWQLIPPHYENENVGIEQKAAMYGIPPYYYTQLQQQIFGLNAPYGFLTVMFEKDWQIHSWFVWRDQKVINQLIMEDAKTWNIIENKRPANFDLGVEIKQ
;
A
#
# COMPACT_ATOMS: atom_id res chain seq x y z
N MET A 1 -12.70 20.74 -7.64
CA MET A 1 -11.82 21.01 -6.53
C MET A 1 -10.40 21.09 -7.09
N ASN A 2 -9.68 22.18 -6.84
CA ASN A 2 -8.30 22.32 -7.30
C ASN A 2 -7.41 21.56 -6.33
N ILE A 3 -6.41 20.84 -6.84
CA ILE A 3 -5.48 20.07 -5.99
C ILE A 3 -4.70 20.98 -5.04
N ASN A 4 -4.44 22.21 -5.44
CA ASN A 4 -3.79 23.22 -4.59
C ASN A 4 -4.65 23.61 -3.38
N ASP A 5 -5.98 23.54 -3.47
CA ASP A 5 -6.89 23.85 -2.37
C ASP A 5 -6.93 22.71 -1.34
N MET A 6 -6.56 21.48 -1.75
CA MET A 6 -6.44 20.32 -0.85
C MET A 6 -5.10 20.28 -0.13
N PHE A 7 -4.08 20.96 -0.66
CA PHE A 7 -2.70 20.93 -0.18
C PHE A 7 -2.16 22.36 0.06
N GLU A 8 -2.96 23.24 0.71
CA GLU A 8 -2.37 24.43 1.30
C GLU A 8 -1.32 24.00 2.32
N VAL A 9 -0.04 24.20 1.95
CA VAL A 9 1.10 23.96 2.85
C VAL A 9 1.09 25.07 3.89
N PRO A 10 0.82 24.78 5.18
CA PRO A 10 0.97 25.79 6.22
C PRO A 10 2.38 26.37 6.19
N GLU A 11 2.53 27.68 6.40
CA GLU A 11 3.83 28.37 6.35
C GLU A 11 4.90 27.74 7.28
N GLU A 12 4.47 27.10 8.36
CA GLU A 12 5.35 26.40 9.31
C GLU A 12 6.05 25.15 8.74
N PHE A 13 5.60 24.62 7.58
CA PHE A 13 6.25 23.50 6.88
C PHE A 13 7.17 23.93 5.74
N ASN A 14 7.40 25.23 5.55
CA ASN A 14 8.40 25.75 4.63
C ASN A 14 9.86 25.62 5.15
N ASP A 15 10.05 24.82 6.20
CA ASP A 15 11.40 24.52 6.67
C ASP A 15 12.09 23.56 5.70
N THR A 16 12.65 24.12 4.65
CA THR A 16 13.57 23.44 3.74
C THR A 16 14.85 23.08 4.48
N LYS A 17 14.77 22.14 5.42
CA LYS A 17 15.96 21.47 5.93
C LYS A 17 16.67 20.89 4.72
N LYS A 18 17.82 21.44 4.39
CA LYS A 18 18.69 20.84 3.38
C LYS A 18 19.20 19.53 3.94
N PHE A 19 18.60 18.43 3.50
CA PHE A 19 19.11 17.10 3.80
C PHE A 19 20.54 17.01 3.24
N THR A 20 21.49 16.67 4.10
CA THR A 20 22.90 16.60 3.75
C THR A 20 23.27 15.25 3.12
N SER A 21 22.40 14.23 3.31
CA SER A 21 22.53 12.92 2.64
C SER A 21 21.16 12.25 2.48
N GLY A 22 21.06 11.31 1.52
CA GLY A 22 19.86 10.48 1.37
C GLY A 22 19.61 9.53 2.55
N PHE A 23 20.63 9.29 3.38
CA PHE A 23 20.52 8.47 4.59
C PHE A 23 19.81 9.20 5.73
N ASP A 24 20.02 10.51 5.88
CA ASP A 24 19.36 11.32 6.92
C ASP A 24 17.84 11.33 6.70
N PHE A 25 17.41 11.24 5.44
CA PHE A 25 16.02 11.24 5.05
C PHE A 25 15.30 9.92 5.45
N ILE A 26 15.95 8.76 5.36
CA ILE A 26 15.36 7.46 5.69
C ILE A 26 14.91 7.44 7.15
N ASN A 27 15.76 7.90 8.05
CA ASN A 27 15.48 7.90 9.49
C ASN A 27 14.43 8.94 9.92
N GLU A 28 14.26 10.03 9.17
CA GLU A 28 13.29 11.08 9.50
C GLU A 28 11.86 10.73 9.05
N ASN A 29 11.68 9.79 8.11
CA ASN A 29 10.37 9.40 7.62
C ASN A 29 9.84 8.10 8.24
N GLU A 30 10.68 7.31 8.90
CA GLU A 30 10.17 6.22 9.72
C GLU A 30 9.28 6.77 10.84
N GLY A 31 8.16 6.12 11.08
CA GLY A 31 7.23 6.58 12.09
C GLY A 31 6.16 5.56 12.44
N VAL A 32 5.45 5.86 13.51
CA VAL A 32 4.31 5.07 13.98
C VAL A 32 3.05 5.90 13.74
N LEU A 33 2.00 5.26 13.25
CA LEU A 33 0.71 5.91 13.07
C LEU A 33 0.04 6.13 14.43
N ASP A 34 -0.60 7.28 14.59
CA ASP A 34 -1.53 7.50 15.69
C ASP A 34 -2.84 6.78 15.36
N LEU A 35 -3.16 5.75 16.13
CA LEU A 35 -4.29 4.85 15.89
C LEU A 35 -5.58 5.28 16.60
N SER A 36 -5.59 6.44 17.26
CA SER A 36 -6.73 6.87 18.08
C SER A 36 -8.03 7.05 17.29
N GLU A 37 -7.91 7.48 16.02
CA GLU A 37 -9.03 7.70 15.10
C GLU A 37 -9.18 6.59 14.05
N LEU A 38 -8.43 5.49 14.18
CA LEU A 38 -8.42 4.40 13.20
C LEU A 38 -8.99 3.11 13.79
N ASP A 39 -9.64 2.33 12.91
CA ASP A 39 -10.09 0.97 13.22
C ASP A 39 -8.95 -0.05 13.06
N LEU A 40 -7.73 0.38 13.35
CA LEU A 40 -6.51 -0.41 13.31
C LEU A 40 -5.90 -0.59 14.69
N GLU A 41 -5.20 -1.70 14.86
CA GLU A 41 -4.31 -1.97 15.97
C GLU A 41 -2.97 -2.55 15.47
N VAL A 42 -1.91 -2.39 16.25
CA VAL A 42 -0.62 -2.98 15.92
C VAL A 42 -0.72 -4.51 16.03
N ASP A 43 -0.40 -5.19 14.94
CA ASP A 43 -0.31 -6.65 14.89
C ASP A 43 1.12 -7.13 15.16
N ILE A 44 2.11 -6.50 14.51
CA ILE A 44 3.52 -6.76 14.71
C ILE A 44 4.25 -5.42 14.83
N ALA A 45 4.81 -5.16 15.99
CA ALA A 45 5.59 -3.95 16.22
C ALA A 45 6.98 -4.08 15.59
N ASN A 46 7.36 -3.05 14.83
CA ASN A 46 8.66 -2.91 14.19
C ASN A 46 9.09 -4.17 13.42
N ILE A 47 8.54 -4.32 12.22
CA ILE A 47 8.77 -5.47 11.34
C ILE A 47 10.26 -5.68 10.99
N ASP A 48 11.08 -4.64 11.03
CA ASP A 48 12.50 -4.70 10.73
C ASP A 48 13.32 -5.46 11.81
N LYS A 49 12.71 -5.71 12.97
CA LYS A 49 13.30 -6.59 13.99
C LYS A 49 13.32 -8.07 13.60
N TYR A 50 12.56 -8.45 12.57
CA TYR A 50 12.44 -9.84 12.15
C TYR A 50 13.30 -10.12 10.92
N PRO A 51 14.05 -11.23 10.90
CA PRO A 51 14.63 -11.74 9.68
C PRO A 51 13.55 -11.91 8.60
N ASN A 52 13.90 -11.69 7.34
CA ASN A 52 12.95 -11.76 6.21
C ASN A 52 12.11 -13.04 6.20
N GLU A 53 12.73 -14.19 6.54
CA GLU A 53 12.04 -15.49 6.58
C GLU A 53 10.99 -15.54 7.70
N GLN A 54 11.32 -15.04 8.88
CA GLN A 54 10.38 -14.98 10.00
C GLN A 54 9.22 -14.05 9.69
N TYR A 55 9.51 -12.88 9.14
CA TYR A 55 8.48 -11.95 8.72
C TYR A 55 7.56 -12.54 7.63
N ALA A 56 8.14 -13.26 6.64
CA ALA A 56 7.35 -13.94 5.62
C ALA A 56 6.41 -15.01 6.20
N LEU A 57 6.86 -15.74 7.25
CA LEU A 57 6.01 -16.68 7.99
C LEU A 57 4.89 -15.95 8.74
N LEU A 58 5.21 -14.89 9.47
CA LEU A 58 4.22 -14.10 10.21
C LEU A 58 3.11 -13.54 9.31
N ARG A 59 3.46 -13.12 8.08
CA ARG A 59 2.48 -12.67 7.08
C ARG A 59 1.47 -13.76 6.68
N LYS A 60 1.77 -15.04 6.89
CA LYS A 60 0.80 -16.13 6.62
C LYS A 60 -0.38 -16.11 7.60
N ASN A 61 -0.26 -15.42 8.74
CA ASN A 61 -1.32 -15.31 9.75
C ASN A 61 -2.37 -14.23 9.43
N GLY A 62 -2.61 -13.99 8.16
CA GLY A 62 -3.63 -13.05 7.69
C GLY A 62 -3.56 -12.83 6.19
N LEU A 63 -4.46 -11.98 5.73
CA LEU A 63 -4.56 -11.54 4.34
C LEU A 63 -4.01 -10.11 4.26
N GLY A 64 -2.89 -9.94 3.57
CA GLY A 64 -2.28 -8.63 3.34
C GLY A 64 -2.96 -7.87 2.21
N THR A 65 -2.73 -6.56 2.12
CA THR A 65 -3.30 -5.72 1.05
C THR A 65 -2.92 -6.19 -0.36
N SER A 66 -1.75 -6.79 -0.53
CA SER A 66 -1.32 -7.39 -1.81
C SER A 66 -2.12 -8.64 -2.21
N ASP A 67 -2.75 -9.33 -1.23
CA ASP A 67 -3.55 -10.53 -1.50
C ASP A 67 -4.92 -10.17 -2.10
N SER A 68 -5.38 -8.92 -1.94
CA SER A 68 -6.67 -8.43 -2.42
C SER A 68 -6.94 -8.71 -3.90
N SER A 69 -5.93 -8.52 -4.73
CA SER A 69 -6.02 -8.75 -6.17
C SER A 69 -6.18 -10.22 -6.53
N ILE A 70 -5.55 -11.10 -5.75
CA ILE A 70 -5.62 -12.56 -5.91
C ILE A 70 -7.03 -13.03 -5.51
N ILE A 71 -7.53 -12.52 -4.39
CA ILE A 71 -8.84 -12.85 -3.83
C ILE A 71 -9.96 -12.44 -4.77
N LEU A 72 -9.86 -11.28 -5.42
CA LEU A 72 -10.82 -10.78 -6.41
C LEU A 72 -10.58 -11.29 -7.83
N GLY A 73 -9.57 -12.14 -8.06
CA GLY A 73 -9.30 -12.78 -9.35
C GLY A 73 -8.76 -11.84 -10.43
N VAL A 74 -8.21 -10.69 -10.07
CA VAL A 74 -7.61 -9.73 -11.00
C VAL A 74 -6.08 -9.73 -10.98
N ASN A 75 -5.47 -10.64 -10.21
CA ASN A 75 -4.03 -10.84 -10.19
C ASN A 75 -3.62 -11.76 -11.35
N PRO A 76 -2.68 -11.35 -12.21
CA PRO A 76 -2.27 -12.16 -13.37
C PRO A 76 -1.23 -13.24 -13.04
N TYR A 77 -0.70 -13.27 -11.81
CA TYR A 77 0.45 -14.11 -11.45
C TYR A 77 0.10 -15.26 -10.52
N THR A 78 -0.88 -15.09 -9.65
CA THR A 78 -1.21 -16.05 -8.58
C THR A 78 -2.71 -16.26 -8.51
N SER A 79 -3.15 -17.51 -8.40
CA SER A 79 -4.57 -17.84 -8.23
C SER A 79 -5.00 -17.82 -6.76
N LYS A 80 -6.31 -17.67 -6.51
CA LYS A 80 -6.89 -17.75 -5.16
C LYS A 80 -6.60 -19.10 -4.47
N ASN A 81 -6.54 -20.21 -5.25
CA ASN A 81 -6.22 -21.52 -4.70
C ASN A 81 -4.76 -21.63 -4.26
N ASP A 82 -3.83 -21.01 -5.00
CA ASP A 82 -2.41 -20.96 -4.63
C ASP A 82 -2.21 -20.15 -3.36
N LEU A 83 -2.88 -19.00 -3.23
CA LEU A 83 -2.89 -18.18 -2.02
C LEU A 83 -3.40 -18.99 -0.81
N ILE A 84 -4.54 -19.68 -0.95
CA ILE A 84 -5.09 -20.52 0.13
C ILE A 84 -4.09 -21.60 0.51
N ALA A 85 -3.46 -22.27 -0.47
CA ALA A 85 -2.46 -23.29 -0.22
C ALA A 85 -1.21 -22.72 0.48
N GLU A 86 -0.76 -21.52 0.10
CA GLU A 86 0.33 -20.80 0.75
C GLU A 86 0.01 -20.51 2.22
N LYS A 87 -1.16 -19.92 2.49
CA LYS A 87 -1.55 -19.54 3.86
C LYS A 87 -1.81 -20.74 4.78
N CYS A 88 -2.06 -21.94 4.22
CA CYS A 88 -2.22 -23.16 5.01
C CYS A 88 -0.90 -23.84 5.40
N ARG A 89 0.25 -23.40 4.88
CA ARG A 89 1.55 -23.95 5.22
C ARG A 89 2.21 -23.15 6.36
N ASN A 90 2.79 -23.83 7.32
CA ASN A 90 3.55 -23.22 8.41
C ASN A 90 5.08 -23.20 8.12
N TYR A 91 5.47 -23.34 6.89
CA TYR A 91 6.85 -23.26 6.39
C TYR A 91 6.89 -22.45 5.11
N LEU A 92 8.07 -22.01 4.70
CA LEU A 92 8.35 -21.38 3.42
C LEU A 92 8.88 -22.41 2.43
N THR A 93 8.38 -22.36 1.20
CA THR A 93 8.94 -23.12 0.09
C THR A 93 10.26 -22.51 -0.39
N GLU A 94 11.07 -23.25 -1.15
CA GLU A 94 12.29 -22.72 -1.75
C GLU A 94 12.01 -21.49 -2.61
N GLU A 95 10.92 -21.51 -3.40
CA GLU A 95 10.50 -20.36 -4.21
C GLU A 95 10.15 -19.14 -3.36
N GLU A 96 9.45 -19.31 -2.23
CA GLU A 96 9.11 -18.22 -1.30
C GLU A 96 10.38 -17.63 -0.65
N LEU A 97 11.37 -18.47 -0.31
CA LEU A 97 12.68 -18.03 0.21
C LEU A 97 13.44 -17.20 -0.83
N GLU A 98 13.40 -17.61 -2.09
CA GLU A 98 14.08 -16.91 -3.17
C GLU A 98 13.41 -15.55 -3.53
N VAL A 99 12.12 -15.36 -3.28
CA VAL A 99 11.41 -14.11 -3.62
C VAL A 99 12.11 -12.89 -3.03
N GLY A 100 12.55 -12.96 -1.77
CA GLY A 100 13.24 -11.86 -1.10
C GLY A 100 14.61 -11.51 -1.71
N THR A 101 15.22 -12.44 -2.45
CA THR A 101 16.53 -12.27 -3.12
C THR A 101 16.40 -11.84 -4.57
N LYS A 102 15.20 -11.90 -5.17
CA LYS A 102 14.98 -11.47 -6.56
C LYS A 102 15.39 -10.01 -6.72
N SER A 103 16.15 -9.72 -7.76
CA SER A 103 16.71 -8.39 -8.02
C SER A 103 15.66 -7.28 -8.05
N ALA A 104 14.46 -7.58 -8.57
CA ALA A 104 13.35 -6.63 -8.62
C ALA A 104 12.81 -6.26 -7.22
N VAL A 105 12.68 -7.23 -6.31
CA VAL A 105 12.23 -6.99 -4.94
C VAL A 105 13.28 -6.19 -4.15
N ARG A 106 14.56 -6.58 -4.27
CA ARG A 106 15.65 -5.85 -3.63
C ARG A 106 15.72 -4.40 -4.13
N LYS A 107 15.67 -4.21 -5.43
CA LYS A 107 15.67 -2.89 -6.06
C LYS A 107 14.47 -2.04 -5.60
N GLY A 108 13.28 -2.63 -5.50
CA GLY A 108 12.10 -1.97 -4.95
C GLY A 108 12.37 -1.40 -3.56
N ARG A 109 12.86 -2.22 -2.64
CA ARG A 109 13.20 -1.81 -1.26
C ARG A 109 14.29 -0.73 -1.20
N GLU A 110 15.33 -0.86 -2.03
CA GLU A 110 16.44 0.11 -2.08
C GLU A 110 16.01 1.48 -2.61
N LEU A 111 15.03 1.54 -3.53
CA LEU A 111 14.57 2.77 -4.16
C LEU A 111 13.34 3.40 -3.48
N GLU A 112 12.61 2.65 -2.67
CA GLU A 112 11.41 3.12 -1.98
C GLU A 112 11.68 4.43 -1.20
N PRO A 113 12.76 4.58 -0.39
CA PRO A 113 13.04 5.84 0.32
C PRO A 113 13.24 7.01 -0.63
N LEU A 114 13.86 6.79 -1.79
CA LEU A 114 14.06 7.84 -2.79
C LEU A 114 12.71 8.30 -3.38
N ILE A 115 11.80 7.36 -3.62
CA ILE A 115 10.46 7.67 -4.15
C ILE A 115 9.66 8.45 -3.12
N ILE A 116 9.70 8.04 -1.85
CA ILE A 116 9.08 8.75 -0.73
C ILE A 116 9.60 10.19 -0.68
N HIS A 117 10.92 10.37 -0.75
CA HIS A 117 11.53 11.70 -0.75
C HIS A 117 11.06 12.57 -1.93
N LYS A 118 11.09 12.03 -3.14
CA LYS A 118 10.63 12.76 -4.34
C LYS A 118 9.15 13.13 -4.21
N HIS A 119 8.32 12.20 -3.75
CA HIS A 119 6.90 12.46 -3.60
C HIS A 119 6.61 13.48 -2.49
N TYR A 120 7.34 13.42 -1.37
CA TYR A 120 7.29 14.45 -0.33
C TYR A 120 7.61 15.85 -0.88
N GLN A 121 8.69 15.98 -1.66
CA GLN A 121 9.06 17.26 -2.27
C GLN A 121 7.96 17.82 -3.18
N VAL A 122 7.26 16.95 -3.87
CA VAL A 122 6.15 17.31 -4.76
C VAL A 122 4.90 17.68 -3.99
N MET A 123 4.56 16.88 -2.96
CA MET A 123 3.35 17.06 -2.17
C MET A 123 3.46 18.23 -1.18
N GLY A 124 4.69 18.59 -0.79
CA GLY A 124 4.92 19.55 0.29
C GLY A 124 4.43 19.06 1.67
N ARG A 125 4.20 17.75 1.82
CA ARG A 125 3.70 17.13 3.05
C ARG A 125 4.52 15.93 3.42
N ARG A 126 4.73 15.73 4.72
CA ARG A 126 5.45 14.57 5.24
C ARG A 126 4.77 13.27 4.82
N ILE A 127 5.56 12.32 4.35
CA ILE A 127 5.13 10.95 4.12
C ILE A 127 5.84 10.09 5.16
N ILE A 128 5.06 9.43 6.01
CA ILE A 128 5.55 8.49 7.01
C ILE A 128 5.73 7.13 6.33
N LYS A 129 6.86 6.47 6.57
CA LYS A 129 7.03 5.04 6.34
C LYS A 129 6.74 4.30 7.64
N PRO A 130 5.56 3.67 7.80
CA PRO A 130 5.26 2.95 9.02
C PRO A 130 6.17 1.73 9.18
N VAL A 131 6.68 1.54 10.39
CA VAL A 131 7.55 0.40 10.73
C VAL A 131 6.79 -0.78 11.31
N ASP A 132 5.51 -0.61 11.59
CA ASP A 132 4.64 -1.64 12.15
C ASP A 132 3.78 -2.29 11.07
N MET A 133 3.38 -3.54 11.30
CA MET A 133 2.27 -4.15 10.60
C MET A 133 1.01 -4.01 11.45
N TYR A 134 -0.07 -3.61 10.81
CA TYR A 134 -1.35 -3.37 11.47
C TYR A 134 -2.38 -4.44 11.10
N ARG A 135 -3.43 -4.57 11.91
CA ARG A 135 -4.63 -5.35 11.60
C ARG A 135 -5.89 -4.55 11.88
N HIS A 136 -6.97 -4.88 11.17
CA HIS A 136 -8.26 -4.26 11.42
C HIS A 136 -8.87 -4.79 12.71
N LYS A 137 -9.43 -3.92 13.54
CA LYS A 137 -10.04 -4.31 14.84
C LYS A 137 -11.21 -5.29 14.65
N ASP A 138 -12.11 -5.00 13.70
CA ASP A 138 -13.28 -5.84 13.44
C ASP A 138 -13.00 -7.05 12.52
N TYR A 139 -11.93 -6.99 11.74
CA TYR A 139 -11.51 -8.03 10.79
C TYR A 139 -10.04 -8.40 11.00
N PRO A 140 -9.68 -9.05 12.13
CA PRO A 140 -8.27 -9.24 12.54
C PRO A 140 -7.41 -10.03 11.54
N PHE A 141 -8.04 -10.74 10.62
CA PHE A 141 -7.37 -11.44 9.52
C PHE A 141 -6.95 -10.51 8.38
N ILE A 142 -7.45 -9.27 8.29
CA ILE A 142 -7.00 -8.28 7.31
C ILE A 142 -5.80 -7.53 7.88
N LYS A 143 -4.68 -7.63 7.19
CA LYS A 143 -3.39 -7.06 7.62
C LYS A 143 -2.95 -5.93 6.68
N PHE A 144 -2.34 -4.93 7.26
CA PHE A 144 -1.86 -3.75 6.55
C PHE A 144 -0.37 -3.54 6.82
N ASN A 145 0.37 -3.43 5.71
CA ASN A 145 1.73 -2.95 5.69
C ASN A 145 1.78 -1.83 4.64
N PHE A 146 2.00 -0.60 5.08
CA PHE A 146 1.97 0.57 4.21
C PHE A 146 3.38 0.89 3.73
N ASP A 147 3.56 1.09 2.43
CA ASP A 147 4.83 1.55 1.85
C ASP A 147 5.07 3.02 2.24
N GLY A 148 4.01 3.84 2.23
CA GLY A 148 4.00 5.23 2.65
C GLY A 148 2.62 5.68 3.11
N VAL A 149 2.58 6.66 4.00
CA VAL A 149 1.35 7.30 4.47
C VAL A 149 1.58 8.80 4.56
N ILE A 150 0.79 9.60 3.86
CA ILE A 150 0.81 11.05 4.00
C ILE A 150 0.31 11.38 5.40
N ASP A 151 1.14 12.12 6.15
CA ASP A 151 0.89 12.44 7.55
C ASP A 151 -0.32 13.38 7.72
N LYS A 152 -0.94 13.28 8.84
CA LYS A 152 -2.17 13.93 9.34
C LYS A 152 -2.64 15.14 8.52
N LEU A 153 -3.65 14.92 7.69
CA LEU A 153 -4.40 16.00 7.04
C LEU A 153 -5.54 16.42 7.97
N TYR A 154 -5.44 17.60 8.53
CA TYR A 154 -6.43 18.12 9.45
C TYR A 154 -7.64 18.69 8.70
N ASN A 155 -8.82 18.33 9.15
CA ASN A 155 -10.10 18.87 8.71
C ASN A 155 -10.41 20.17 9.48
N GLU A 156 -11.40 20.92 9.01
CA GLU A 156 -11.84 22.17 9.67
C GLU A 156 -12.34 21.96 11.12
N ASP A 157 -12.84 20.76 11.44
CA ASP A 157 -13.32 20.39 12.78
C ASP A 157 -12.21 19.91 13.73
N GLY A 158 -10.96 19.89 13.26
CA GLY A 158 -9.79 19.45 14.03
C GLY A 158 -9.56 17.93 13.99
N THR A 159 -10.44 17.14 13.36
CA THR A 159 -10.15 15.74 13.06
C THR A 159 -9.05 15.64 12.00
N TYR A 160 -8.39 14.49 11.93
CA TYR A 160 -7.37 14.28 10.91
C TYR A 160 -7.58 12.95 10.18
N GLN A 161 -6.97 12.84 9.04
CA GLN A 161 -6.94 11.63 8.24
C GLN A 161 -5.53 11.34 7.73
N TYR A 162 -5.22 10.07 7.59
CA TYR A 162 -4.03 9.58 6.91
C TYR A 162 -4.41 9.16 5.49
N ILE A 163 -3.51 9.40 4.53
CA ILE A 163 -3.73 9.01 3.14
C ILE A 163 -2.68 7.98 2.73
N PRO A 164 -3.08 6.77 2.28
CA PRO A 164 -2.12 5.77 1.85
C PRO A 164 -1.44 6.17 0.54
N ASP A 165 -0.14 5.88 0.47
CA ASP A 165 0.69 6.02 -0.72
C ASP A 165 1.36 4.68 -1.02
N GLU A 166 0.80 3.96 -1.97
CA GLU A 166 1.36 2.70 -2.46
C GLU A 166 2.52 3.00 -3.41
N ILE A 167 3.71 2.51 -3.10
CA ILE A 167 4.94 2.85 -3.81
C ILE A 167 5.43 1.68 -4.64
N LYS A 168 5.78 1.94 -5.90
CA LYS A 168 6.28 0.91 -6.81
C LYS A 168 7.44 1.38 -7.67
N VAL A 169 8.37 0.46 -7.89
CA VAL A 169 9.41 0.58 -8.93
C VAL A 169 9.01 -0.32 -10.08
N VAL A 170 8.91 0.25 -11.27
CA VAL A 170 8.41 -0.46 -12.44
C VAL A 170 9.47 -0.50 -13.55
N THR A 171 9.79 -1.72 -13.95
CA THR A 171 10.72 -1.97 -15.07
C THR A 171 10.14 -1.48 -16.40
N ILE A 172 10.99 -1.31 -17.42
CA ILE A 172 10.58 -0.94 -18.75
C ILE A 172 9.49 -1.88 -19.33
N TYR A 173 9.53 -3.16 -18.97
CA TYR A 173 8.52 -4.14 -19.41
C TYR A 173 7.18 -3.99 -18.70
N GLY A 174 7.19 -3.51 -17.47
CA GLY A 174 5.99 -3.25 -16.67
C GLY A 174 5.25 -1.98 -17.07
N MET A 175 5.94 -1.01 -17.67
CA MET A 175 5.35 0.29 -18.05
C MET A 175 4.13 0.19 -18.94
N LYS A 176 4.04 -0.85 -19.78
CA LYS A 176 2.89 -1.08 -20.69
C LYS A 176 1.54 -1.23 -19.98
N HIS A 177 1.56 -1.55 -18.68
CA HIS A 177 0.35 -1.71 -17.87
C HIS A 177 -0.17 -0.40 -17.27
N TYR A 178 0.56 0.70 -17.47
CA TYR A 178 0.22 2.03 -16.97
C TYR A 178 -0.08 2.99 -18.11
N GLN A 179 -0.87 4.01 -17.80
CA GLN A 179 -1.13 5.13 -18.70
C GLN A 179 -0.62 6.44 -18.08
N PRO A 180 0.67 6.78 -18.23
CA PRO A 180 1.28 7.95 -17.58
C PRO A 180 0.57 9.27 -17.87
N LYS A 181 -0.13 9.38 -19.00
CA LYS A 181 -0.96 10.56 -19.34
C LYS A 181 -2.17 10.76 -18.43
N LYS A 182 -2.55 9.72 -17.68
CA LYS A 182 -3.63 9.78 -16.66
C LYS A 182 -3.10 9.95 -15.25
N ALA A 183 -1.80 9.99 -15.06
CA ALA A 183 -1.21 10.30 -13.76
C ALA A 183 -1.66 11.71 -13.33
N THR A 184 -2.04 11.85 -12.07
CA THR A 184 -2.42 13.15 -11.49
C THR A 184 -1.22 14.05 -11.27
N PHE A 185 -0.04 13.45 -11.09
CA PHE A 185 1.24 14.12 -11.07
C PHE A 185 2.27 13.38 -11.92
N SER A 186 3.16 14.13 -12.56
CA SER A 186 4.35 13.62 -13.21
C SER A 186 5.47 14.66 -13.12
N GLU A 187 6.70 14.23 -12.92
CA GLU A 187 7.86 15.14 -12.94
C GLU A 187 8.02 15.86 -14.30
N PHE A 188 7.41 15.33 -15.38
CA PHE A 188 7.43 15.98 -16.70
C PHE A 188 6.36 17.05 -16.89
N THR A 189 5.15 16.82 -16.34
CA THR A 189 3.96 17.63 -16.63
C THR A 189 3.45 18.41 -15.44
N GLY A 190 4.02 18.15 -14.24
CA GLY A 190 3.52 18.69 -12.99
C GLY A 190 2.15 18.11 -12.62
N TRP A 191 1.42 18.83 -11.79
CA TRP A 191 0.07 18.47 -11.35
C TRP A 191 -0.94 18.58 -12.48
N GLN A 192 -1.81 17.57 -12.57
CA GLN A 192 -2.94 17.49 -13.48
C GLN A 192 -4.26 17.58 -12.67
N LEU A 193 -5.38 17.61 -13.39
CA LEU A 193 -6.69 17.58 -12.75
C LEU A 193 -6.91 16.25 -12.01
N ILE A 194 -7.55 16.34 -10.84
CA ILE A 194 -8.03 15.16 -10.11
C ILE A 194 -9.03 14.42 -10.98
N PRO A 195 -8.90 13.08 -11.13
CA PRO A 195 -9.85 12.31 -11.93
C PRO A 195 -11.25 12.36 -11.32
N PRO A 196 -12.30 12.16 -12.12
CA PRO A 196 -13.66 11.99 -11.63
C PRO A 196 -13.74 10.81 -10.63
N HIS A 197 -14.73 10.85 -9.74
CA HIS A 197 -15.04 9.75 -8.84
C HIS A 197 -15.84 8.68 -9.59
N TYR A 198 -15.25 7.50 -9.80
CA TYR A 198 -15.84 6.43 -10.62
C TYR A 198 -16.64 5.39 -9.82
N GLU A 199 -16.94 5.63 -8.55
CA GLU A 199 -17.66 4.68 -7.70
C GLU A 199 -19.03 4.28 -8.26
N ASN A 200 -19.74 5.25 -8.83
CA ASN A 200 -21.08 5.05 -9.37
C ASN A 200 -21.12 4.41 -10.76
N GLU A 201 -19.96 4.28 -11.40
CA GLU A 201 -19.88 3.59 -12.68
C GLU A 201 -20.19 2.09 -12.49
N ASN A 202 -21.16 1.60 -13.27
CA ASN A 202 -21.58 0.20 -13.22
C ASN A 202 -20.69 -0.67 -14.09
N VAL A 203 -19.41 -0.69 -13.76
CA VAL A 203 -18.36 -1.42 -14.48
C VAL A 203 -17.53 -2.24 -13.53
N GLY A 204 -16.83 -3.26 -14.05
CA GLY A 204 -15.96 -4.13 -13.26
C GLY A 204 -14.66 -3.46 -12.81
N ILE A 205 -13.96 -4.11 -11.88
CA ILE A 205 -12.70 -3.64 -11.28
C ILE A 205 -11.65 -3.31 -12.34
N GLU A 206 -11.49 -4.16 -13.36
CA GLU A 206 -10.51 -3.95 -14.44
C GLU A 206 -10.81 -2.66 -15.22
N GLN A 207 -12.08 -2.38 -15.48
CA GLN A 207 -12.51 -1.17 -16.18
C GLN A 207 -12.32 0.08 -15.30
N LYS A 208 -12.64 -0.01 -14.01
CA LYS A 208 -12.37 1.08 -13.04
C LYS A 208 -10.88 1.40 -12.98
N ALA A 209 -10.03 0.39 -12.83
CA ALA A 209 -8.57 0.57 -12.84
C ALA A 209 -8.09 1.21 -14.16
N ALA A 210 -8.64 0.80 -15.30
CA ALA A 210 -8.33 1.37 -16.61
C ALA A 210 -8.78 2.84 -16.74
N MET A 211 -9.85 3.27 -16.05
CA MET A 211 -10.26 4.67 -15.99
C MET A 211 -9.18 5.53 -15.34
N TYR A 212 -8.56 5.05 -14.26
CA TYR A 212 -7.39 5.69 -13.64
C TYR A 212 -6.10 5.51 -14.45
N GLY A 213 -6.02 4.49 -15.31
CA GLY A 213 -4.81 4.17 -16.09
C GLY A 213 -3.75 3.41 -15.32
N ILE A 214 -4.17 2.60 -14.35
CA ILE A 214 -3.33 1.77 -13.48
C ILE A 214 -3.71 0.29 -13.59
N PRO A 215 -2.81 -0.64 -13.21
CA PRO A 215 -3.14 -2.07 -13.18
C PRO A 215 -4.24 -2.40 -12.16
N PRO A 216 -5.16 -3.33 -12.46
CA PRO A 216 -6.26 -3.67 -11.55
C PRO A 216 -5.78 -4.24 -10.22
N TYR A 217 -4.66 -4.94 -10.20
CA TYR A 217 -4.10 -5.50 -8.97
C TYR A 217 -3.57 -4.42 -8.01
N TYR A 218 -3.06 -3.29 -8.48
CA TYR A 218 -2.70 -2.16 -7.61
C TYR A 218 -3.92 -1.31 -7.23
N TYR A 219 -4.92 -1.23 -8.11
CA TYR A 219 -6.18 -0.58 -7.77
C TYR A 219 -6.84 -1.25 -6.56
N THR A 220 -6.95 -2.58 -6.56
CA THR A 220 -7.55 -3.33 -5.43
C THR A 220 -6.70 -3.25 -4.16
N GLN A 221 -5.38 -3.35 -4.28
CA GLN A 221 -4.45 -3.19 -3.15
C GLN A 221 -4.62 -1.81 -2.49
N LEU A 222 -4.67 -0.75 -3.30
CA LEU A 222 -4.85 0.61 -2.79
C LEU A 222 -6.23 0.81 -2.16
N GLN A 223 -7.31 0.22 -2.73
CA GLN A 223 -8.65 0.28 -2.12
C GLN A 223 -8.68 -0.38 -0.74
N GLN A 224 -7.94 -1.46 -0.53
CA GLN A 224 -7.84 -2.09 0.77
C GLN A 224 -7.05 -1.22 1.77
N GLN A 225 -5.98 -0.54 1.33
CA GLN A 225 -5.24 0.41 2.17
C GLN A 225 -6.11 1.63 2.53
N ILE A 226 -6.87 2.17 1.56
CA ILE A 226 -7.86 3.23 1.77
C ILE A 226 -8.89 2.81 2.83
N PHE A 227 -9.32 1.55 2.79
CA PHE A 227 -10.20 1.00 3.82
C PHE A 227 -9.54 1.01 5.20
N GLY A 228 -8.31 0.50 5.32
CA GLY A 228 -7.59 0.42 6.59
C GLY A 228 -7.39 1.78 7.27
N LEU A 229 -7.06 2.82 6.50
CA LEU A 229 -6.87 4.17 7.02
C LEU A 229 -8.17 4.99 7.06
N ASN A 230 -9.31 4.42 6.69
CA ASN A 230 -10.57 5.13 6.50
C ASN A 230 -10.43 6.41 5.66
N ALA A 231 -9.51 6.38 4.70
CA ALA A 231 -9.17 7.52 3.86
C ALA A 231 -10.23 7.76 2.77
N PRO A 232 -10.43 9.00 2.30
CA PRO A 232 -11.33 9.31 1.18
C PRO A 232 -10.70 8.99 -0.18
N TYR A 233 -9.39 8.86 -0.26
CA TYR A 233 -8.61 8.55 -1.46
C TYR A 233 -7.23 8.00 -1.06
N GLY A 234 -6.44 7.63 -2.05
CA GLY A 234 -5.05 7.23 -1.88
C GLY A 234 -4.22 7.55 -3.11
N PHE A 235 -2.92 7.36 -3.01
CA PHE A 235 -2.00 7.52 -4.13
C PHE A 235 -1.34 6.19 -4.49
N LEU A 236 -1.15 5.98 -5.80
CA LEU A 236 -0.21 5.02 -6.34
C LEU A 236 0.96 5.80 -6.94
N THR A 237 2.10 5.77 -6.29
CA THR A 237 3.31 6.48 -6.72
C THR A 237 4.30 5.49 -7.33
N VAL A 238 4.64 5.72 -8.58
CA VAL A 238 5.45 4.81 -9.38
C VAL A 238 6.69 5.51 -9.92
N MET A 239 7.86 4.91 -9.70
CA MET A 239 9.08 5.29 -10.39
C MET A 239 9.30 4.32 -11.56
N PHE A 240 9.44 4.85 -12.77
CA PHE A 240 9.84 4.06 -13.92
C PHE A 240 11.36 3.99 -14.02
N GLU A 241 11.90 2.77 -14.09
CA GLU A 241 13.35 2.55 -14.23
C GLU A 241 13.94 3.17 -15.51
N LYS A 242 13.11 3.42 -16.52
CA LYS A 242 13.55 3.95 -17.81
C LYS A 242 14.17 5.34 -17.69
N ASP A 243 13.61 6.17 -16.83
CA ASP A 243 13.95 7.60 -16.76
C ASP A 243 14.06 8.13 -15.32
N TRP A 244 13.83 7.25 -14.34
CA TRP A 244 13.89 7.56 -12.90
C TRP A 244 12.90 8.66 -12.46
N GLN A 245 11.85 8.88 -13.25
CA GLN A 245 10.82 9.85 -12.97
C GLN A 245 9.68 9.21 -12.16
N ILE A 246 9.13 9.97 -11.24
CA ILE A 246 7.92 9.55 -10.53
C ILE A 246 6.66 10.05 -11.25
N HIS A 247 5.66 9.20 -11.17
CA HIS A 247 4.28 9.49 -11.56
C HIS A 247 3.38 9.06 -10.43
N SER A 248 2.41 9.90 -10.04
CA SER A 248 1.46 9.58 -9.00
C SER A 248 0.03 9.64 -9.52
N TRP A 249 -0.73 8.61 -9.24
CA TRP A 249 -2.15 8.52 -9.56
C TRP A 249 -2.95 8.72 -8.29
N PHE A 250 -3.78 9.74 -8.28
CA PHE A 250 -4.82 9.92 -7.26
C PHE A 250 -5.98 8.96 -7.54
N VAL A 251 -6.40 8.20 -6.56
CA VAL A 251 -7.47 7.21 -6.68
C VAL A 251 -8.48 7.42 -5.57
N TRP A 252 -9.71 7.73 -5.93
CA TRP A 252 -10.81 7.87 -4.99
C TRP A 252 -11.14 6.55 -4.28
N ARG A 253 -11.65 6.68 -3.04
CA ARG A 253 -12.28 5.57 -2.33
C ARG A 253 -13.44 5.02 -3.15
N ASP A 254 -13.52 3.70 -3.29
CA ASP A 254 -14.62 2.98 -3.92
C ASP A 254 -15.26 2.02 -2.90
N GLN A 255 -16.32 2.48 -2.25
CA GLN A 255 -16.94 1.71 -1.18
C GLN A 255 -17.56 0.39 -1.69
N LYS A 256 -17.98 0.33 -2.95
CA LYS A 256 -18.50 -0.91 -3.55
C LYS A 256 -17.41 -1.97 -3.67
N VAL A 257 -16.22 -1.57 -4.14
CA VAL A 257 -15.06 -2.46 -4.23
C VAL A 257 -14.57 -2.86 -2.83
N ILE A 258 -14.53 -1.93 -1.88
CA ILE A 258 -14.15 -2.21 -0.48
C ILE A 258 -15.12 -3.22 0.15
N ASN A 259 -16.42 -3.06 -0.01
CA ASN A 259 -17.40 -4.02 0.52
C ASN A 259 -17.23 -5.41 -0.10
N GLN A 260 -16.93 -5.48 -1.39
CA GLN A 260 -16.63 -6.73 -2.08
C GLN A 260 -15.35 -7.37 -1.54
N LEU A 261 -14.28 -6.57 -1.31
CA LEU A 261 -13.03 -7.04 -0.72
C LEU A 261 -13.26 -7.66 0.65
N ILE A 262 -13.89 -6.95 1.58
CA ILE A 262 -14.15 -7.43 2.94
C ILE A 262 -14.92 -8.75 2.92
N MET A 263 -15.95 -8.84 2.08
CA MET A 263 -16.77 -10.05 1.96
C MET A 263 -15.95 -11.24 1.42
N GLU A 264 -15.14 -11.03 0.39
CA GLU A 264 -14.35 -12.09 -0.23
C GLU A 264 -13.13 -12.46 0.64
N ASP A 265 -12.55 -11.52 1.36
CA ASP A 265 -11.51 -11.76 2.36
C ASP A 265 -12.03 -12.65 3.48
N ALA A 266 -13.21 -12.34 4.04
CA ALA A 266 -13.84 -13.14 5.08
C ALA A 266 -14.13 -14.58 4.63
N LYS A 267 -14.67 -14.76 3.40
CA LYS A 267 -14.88 -16.09 2.83
C LYS A 267 -13.56 -16.84 2.64
N THR A 268 -12.54 -16.15 2.14
CA THR A 268 -11.24 -16.76 1.87
C THR A 268 -10.56 -17.18 3.16
N TRP A 269 -10.59 -16.30 4.17
CA TRP A 269 -10.00 -16.59 5.47
C TRP A 269 -10.69 -17.76 6.17
N ASN A 270 -12.03 -17.83 6.14
CA ASN A 270 -12.76 -18.97 6.66
C ASN A 270 -12.37 -20.29 5.99
N ILE A 271 -12.10 -20.29 4.67
CA ILE A 271 -11.59 -21.48 3.97
C ILE A 271 -10.19 -21.85 4.47
N ILE A 272 -9.32 -20.89 4.68
CA ILE A 272 -7.96 -21.10 5.19
C ILE A 272 -8.00 -21.70 6.59
N GLU A 273 -8.77 -21.12 7.51
CA GLU A 273 -8.89 -21.60 8.89
C GLU A 273 -9.42 -23.04 8.94
N ASN A 274 -10.42 -23.37 8.13
CA ASN A 274 -10.98 -24.73 8.07
C ASN A 274 -10.03 -25.76 7.42
N LYS A 275 -9.06 -25.30 6.62
CA LYS A 275 -8.06 -26.19 5.99
C LYS A 275 -6.78 -26.35 6.83
N ARG A 276 -6.51 -25.44 7.75
CA ARG A 276 -5.36 -25.53 8.65
C ARG A 276 -5.53 -26.70 9.61
N PRO A 277 -4.45 -27.43 9.94
CA PRO A 277 -4.51 -28.45 10.98
C PRO A 277 -4.81 -27.83 12.35
N ALA A 278 -5.45 -28.57 13.23
CA ALA A 278 -5.83 -28.10 14.57
C ALA A 278 -4.65 -27.60 15.43
N ASN A 279 -3.43 -28.08 15.15
CA ASN A 279 -2.19 -27.68 15.80
C ASN A 279 -1.35 -26.75 14.91
N PHE A 280 -1.98 -25.95 14.04
CA PHE A 280 -1.27 -25.03 13.18
C PHE A 280 -0.52 -23.98 14.00
N ASP A 281 0.78 -23.95 13.85
CA ASP A 281 1.68 -23.01 14.50
C ASP A 281 2.76 -22.58 13.50
N LEU A 282 3.02 -21.30 13.40
CA LEU A 282 4.05 -20.74 12.52
C LEU A 282 5.47 -20.88 13.11
N GLY A 283 5.57 -21.22 14.40
CA GLY A 283 6.88 -21.39 15.08
C GLY A 283 7.67 -20.08 15.20
N VAL A 284 7.02 -18.93 15.11
CA VAL A 284 7.66 -17.61 15.23
C VAL A 284 7.02 -16.85 16.39
N GLU A 285 7.84 -16.48 17.36
CA GLU A 285 7.40 -15.65 18.48
C GLU A 285 7.25 -14.19 18.04
N ILE A 286 6.12 -13.59 18.37
CA ILE A 286 5.91 -12.15 18.18
C ILE A 286 6.68 -11.43 19.30
N LYS A 287 7.70 -10.66 18.91
CA LYS A 287 8.50 -9.84 19.83
C LYS A 287 7.66 -8.63 20.26
N GLN A 288 7.39 -8.53 21.53
CA GLN A 288 6.71 -7.38 22.14
C GLN A 288 7.58 -6.13 22.17
#